data_c528f45f4d83dec6709af34a2fcee8d9
#
_entry.id   c528f45f4d83dec6709af34a2fcee8d9
#
_cell.length_a   1.000
_cell.length_b   1.000
_cell.length_c   1.000
_cell.angle_alpha   90.00
_cell.angle_beta   90.00
_cell.angle_gamma   90.00
#
_symmetry.space_group_name_H-M   'P 1'
#
loop_
_entity.id
_entity.type
_entity.pdbx_description
1 polymer ?
#
loop_
_entity_poly.entity_id
_entity_poly.type
_entity_poly.pdbx_seq_one_letter_code
_entity_poly.pdbx_strand_id
1 'polypeptide(L)'
;MAPLDLDKYVEIARQCKYLPENDLKRLCDYVCDLLLEESNVQPVATPVTVCGDIHGQFYDLCELFRTGGQVPDTNYIFMGDFVDRGYYSLETFTHLLSLKAKWPDRITLLRGNHESRQITQVYGFYDECQTKYGNANAWRYCTKVFDMLTVAALIDEQILCVHGGLSPDIKTLDQIRTIERNQEIPHKGAFCDLVWSDPEDVDTWAISPRGAGWLFGSKVTNEFVHINKLKLICRAHQLVHEGYKFMFDETLVTVWSAPNYCYRCGNIASIMVFKDLNRREPKLFRAVPDSERVIPPRTTTPYFL
;
A
#
# COMPACT_ATOMS: atom_id res chain seq x y z
N MET A 1 10.73 25.39 -16.71
CA MET A 1 10.73 23.95 -17.06
C MET A 1 9.47 23.64 -17.84
N ALA A 2 9.56 22.78 -18.88
CA ALA A 2 8.37 22.33 -19.59
C ALA A 2 7.42 21.59 -18.61
N PRO A 3 6.08 21.76 -18.74
CA PRO A 3 5.15 21.03 -17.89
C PRO A 3 5.30 19.51 -18.05
N LEU A 4 4.91 18.75 -17.03
CA LEU A 4 4.90 17.27 -17.09
C LEU A 4 3.82 16.79 -18.06
N ASP A 5 4.18 15.86 -18.93
CA ASP A 5 3.22 15.18 -19.81
C ASP A 5 2.64 13.96 -19.07
N LEU A 6 1.66 14.21 -18.19
CA LEU A 6 1.07 13.17 -17.35
C LEU A 6 0.28 12.14 -18.18
N ASP A 7 -0.31 12.54 -19.29
CA ASP A 7 -1.01 11.61 -20.20
C ASP A 7 -0.04 10.58 -20.79
N LYS A 8 1.12 11.06 -21.23
CA LYS A 8 2.19 10.19 -21.74
C LYS A 8 2.71 9.24 -20.66
N TYR A 9 2.90 9.73 -19.43
CA TYR A 9 3.39 8.89 -18.33
C TYR A 9 2.39 7.79 -17.96
N VAL A 10 1.12 8.12 -17.88
CA VAL A 10 0.06 7.13 -17.63
C VAL A 10 0.05 6.07 -18.74
N GLU A 11 0.16 6.47 -20.00
CA GLU A 11 0.15 5.53 -21.13
C GLU A 11 1.37 4.60 -21.13
N ILE A 12 2.55 5.13 -20.89
CA ILE A 12 3.79 4.31 -20.79
C ILE A 12 3.64 3.30 -19.64
N ALA A 13 3.16 3.74 -18.49
CA ALA A 13 2.99 2.89 -17.32
C ALA A 13 1.94 1.78 -17.55
N ARG A 14 0.85 2.08 -18.24
CA ARG A 14 -0.17 1.08 -18.61
C ARG A 14 0.38 -0.07 -19.45
N GLN A 15 1.43 0.20 -20.24
CA GLN A 15 2.09 -0.80 -21.07
C GLN A 15 3.15 -1.63 -20.32
N CYS A 16 3.19 -1.57 -18.99
CA CYS A 16 4.21 -2.21 -18.16
C CYS A 16 5.63 -1.76 -18.57
N LYS A 17 5.81 -0.47 -18.74
CA LYS A 17 7.10 0.13 -19.10
C LYS A 17 7.47 1.17 -18.04
N TYR A 18 8.75 1.27 -17.75
CA TYR A 18 9.26 2.32 -16.86
C TYR A 18 9.65 3.57 -17.66
N LEU A 19 9.66 4.70 -16.98
CA LEU A 19 9.96 6.00 -17.57
C LEU A 19 11.49 6.17 -17.76
N PRO A 20 11.91 7.03 -18.70
CA PRO A 20 13.29 7.52 -18.69
C PRO A 20 13.65 8.12 -17.32
N GLU A 21 14.90 7.98 -16.90
CA GLU A 21 15.34 8.36 -15.55
C GLU A 21 14.96 9.78 -15.17
N ASN A 22 15.18 10.74 -16.07
CA ASN A 22 14.86 12.14 -15.81
C ASN A 22 13.35 12.38 -15.68
N ASP A 23 12.52 11.69 -16.47
CA ASP A 23 11.07 11.77 -16.36
C ASP A 23 10.57 11.16 -15.04
N LEU A 24 11.16 10.04 -14.62
CA LEU A 24 10.87 9.45 -13.32
C LEU A 24 11.21 10.41 -12.17
N LYS A 25 12.38 11.05 -12.24
CA LYS A 25 12.78 12.05 -11.24
C LYS A 25 11.75 13.18 -11.14
N ARG A 26 11.35 13.73 -12.28
CA ARG A 26 10.37 14.82 -12.33
C ARG A 26 9.00 14.40 -11.81
N LEU A 27 8.56 13.18 -12.15
CA LEU A 27 7.31 12.61 -11.62
C LEU A 27 7.39 12.45 -10.09
N CYS A 28 8.48 11.88 -9.57
CA CYS A 28 8.68 11.72 -8.13
C CYS A 28 8.70 13.06 -7.40
N ASP A 29 9.40 14.06 -7.92
CA ASP A 29 9.45 15.40 -7.33
C ASP A 29 8.03 16.02 -7.30
N TYR A 30 7.29 15.91 -8.39
CA TYR A 30 5.92 16.43 -8.47
C TYR A 30 4.97 15.72 -7.47
N VAL A 31 5.05 14.39 -7.36
CA VAL A 31 4.23 13.64 -6.39
C VAL A 31 4.63 13.97 -4.95
N CYS A 32 5.92 14.17 -4.66
CA CYS A 32 6.35 14.65 -3.34
C CYS A 32 5.68 15.96 -2.96
N ASP A 33 5.58 16.91 -3.90
CA ASP A 33 4.91 18.19 -3.66
C ASP A 33 3.40 18.01 -3.36
N LEU A 34 2.72 17.10 -4.08
CA LEU A 34 1.33 16.76 -3.79
C LEU A 34 1.17 16.12 -2.40
N LEU A 35 2.05 15.19 -2.05
CA LEU A 35 2.00 14.48 -0.77
C LEU A 35 2.32 15.39 0.42
N LEU A 36 3.13 16.42 0.21
CA LEU A 36 3.46 17.40 1.24
C LEU A 36 2.21 18.11 1.78
N GLU A 37 1.22 18.32 0.93
CA GLU A 37 -0.05 18.95 1.30
C GLU A 37 -1.03 17.96 1.98
N GLU A 38 -0.76 16.67 1.94
CA GLU A 38 -1.60 15.65 2.58
C GLU A 38 -1.31 15.52 4.08
N SER A 39 -2.35 15.25 4.84
CA SER A 39 -2.27 14.96 6.27
C SER A 39 -1.71 13.56 6.54
N ASN A 40 -1.15 13.32 7.72
CA ASN A 40 -0.79 11.96 8.18
C ASN A 40 -2.00 11.04 8.28
N VAL A 41 -3.17 11.59 8.58
CA VAL A 41 -4.46 10.89 8.52
C VAL A 41 -5.29 11.60 7.47
N GLN A 42 -5.24 11.10 6.25
CA GLN A 42 -5.89 11.74 5.11
C GLN A 42 -7.40 11.46 5.12
N PRO A 43 -8.25 12.49 5.15
CA PRO A 43 -9.68 12.30 5.04
C PRO A 43 -10.07 11.88 3.63
N VAL A 44 -10.92 10.87 3.53
CA VAL A 44 -11.43 10.33 2.26
C VAL A 44 -12.93 10.13 2.38
N ALA A 45 -13.68 10.53 1.34
CA ALA A 45 -15.12 10.35 1.29
C ALA A 45 -15.51 9.08 0.52
N THR A 46 -16.61 8.46 0.91
CA THR A 46 -17.26 7.42 0.11
C THR A 46 -17.94 8.01 -1.13
N PRO A 47 -18.12 7.25 -2.23
CA PRO A 47 -17.66 5.89 -2.41
C PRO A 47 -16.14 5.79 -2.62
N VAL A 48 -15.53 4.74 -2.08
CA VAL A 48 -14.09 4.48 -2.23
C VAL A 48 -13.81 2.99 -2.15
N THR A 49 -12.81 2.53 -2.91
CA THR A 49 -12.35 1.14 -2.91
C THR A 49 -10.98 1.05 -2.22
N VAL A 50 -10.87 0.14 -1.27
CA VAL A 50 -9.66 -0.05 -0.46
C VAL A 50 -8.92 -1.30 -0.93
N CYS A 51 -7.62 -1.16 -1.18
CA CYS A 51 -6.74 -2.22 -1.69
C CYS A 51 -5.60 -2.49 -0.71
N GLY A 52 -5.22 -3.77 -0.59
CA GLY A 52 -4.06 -4.21 0.18
C GLY A 52 -2.78 -4.30 -0.65
N ASP A 53 -1.87 -5.15 -0.22
CA ASP A 53 -0.53 -5.33 -0.81
C ASP A 53 -0.58 -5.67 -2.31
N ILE A 54 0.34 -5.11 -3.07
CA ILE A 54 0.49 -5.35 -4.52
C ILE A 54 1.81 -6.04 -4.84
N HIS A 55 2.89 -5.65 -4.17
CA HIS A 55 4.22 -6.27 -4.27
C HIS A 55 4.73 -6.47 -5.71
N GLY A 56 4.67 -5.44 -6.53
CA GLY A 56 5.24 -5.48 -7.88
C GLY A 56 4.56 -6.44 -8.85
N GLN A 57 3.39 -6.98 -8.52
CA GLN A 57 2.59 -7.83 -9.40
C GLN A 57 1.77 -6.97 -10.37
N PHE A 58 2.44 -6.36 -11.33
CA PHE A 58 1.87 -5.34 -12.22
C PHE A 58 0.62 -5.83 -12.97
N TYR A 59 0.65 -7.02 -13.55
CA TYR A 59 -0.49 -7.54 -14.31
C TYR A 59 -1.70 -7.82 -13.41
N ASP A 60 -1.47 -8.19 -12.16
CA ASP A 60 -2.52 -8.38 -11.18
C ASP A 60 -3.08 -7.03 -10.69
N LEU A 61 -2.26 -5.97 -10.67
CA LEU A 61 -2.76 -4.60 -10.48
C LEU A 61 -3.69 -4.18 -11.61
N CYS A 62 -3.37 -4.53 -12.85
CA CYS A 62 -4.27 -4.29 -13.99
C CYS A 62 -5.59 -5.04 -13.83
N GLU A 63 -5.55 -6.28 -13.35
CA GLU A 63 -6.75 -7.07 -13.06
C GLU A 63 -7.57 -6.48 -11.91
N LEU A 64 -6.90 -5.93 -10.89
CA LEU A 64 -7.54 -5.18 -9.82
C LEU A 64 -8.38 -4.02 -10.39
N PHE A 65 -7.82 -3.24 -11.30
CA PHE A 65 -8.55 -2.13 -11.93
C PHE A 65 -9.70 -2.61 -12.84
N ARG A 66 -9.57 -3.75 -13.50
CA ARG A 66 -10.67 -4.36 -14.25
C ARG A 66 -11.82 -4.75 -13.31
N THR A 67 -11.49 -5.27 -12.14
CA THR A 67 -12.47 -5.71 -11.14
C THR A 67 -13.15 -4.54 -10.44
N GLY A 68 -12.39 -3.53 -10.05
CA GLY A 68 -12.89 -2.40 -9.24
C GLY A 68 -13.32 -1.18 -10.04
N GLY A 69 -12.86 -1.06 -11.27
CA GLY A 69 -13.09 0.12 -12.13
C GLY A 69 -11.83 0.96 -12.29
N GLN A 70 -11.78 1.69 -13.40
CA GLN A 70 -10.63 2.52 -13.76
C GLN A 70 -10.62 3.87 -13.02
N VAL A 71 -9.45 4.43 -12.83
CA VAL A 71 -9.27 5.83 -12.42
C VAL A 71 -9.46 6.70 -13.69
N PRO A 72 -10.19 7.81 -13.67
CA PRO A 72 -10.69 8.55 -12.47
C PRO A 72 -12.13 8.19 -12.06
N ASP A 73 -12.78 7.24 -12.71
CA ASP A 73 -14.19 6.92 -12.42
C ASP A 73 -14.37 6.29 -11.02
N THR A 74 -13.36 5.59 -10.54
CA THR A 74 -13.35 4.95 -9.21
C THR A 74 -12.28 5.60 -8.32
N ASN A 75 -12.63 5.88 -7.07
CA ASN A 75 -11.71 6.36 -6.04
C ASN A 75 -11.07 5.17 -5.33
N TYR A 76 -9.77 5.26 -5.08
CA TYR A 76 -8.99 4.20 -4.44
C TYR A 76 -8.17 4.67 -3.25
N ILE A 77 -8.07 3.81 -2.24
CA ILE A 77 -7.04 3.85 -1.22
C ILE A 77 -6.19 2.60 -1.39
N PHE A 78 -4.89 2.76 -1.59
CA PHE A 78 -3.91 1.67 -1.57
C PHE A 78 -3.17 1.71 -0.24
N MET A 79 -3.22 0.62 0.51
CA MET A 79 -2.71 0.59 1.89
C MET A 79 -1.22 0.26 2.01
N GLY A 80 -0.43 0.43 0.95
CA GLY A 80 1.01 0.23 0.97
C GLY A 80 1.47 -1.12 0.42
N ASP A 81 2.76 -1.35 0.52
CA ASP A 81 3.47 -2.51 -0.03
C ASP A 81 3.26 -2.67 -1.54
N PHE A 82 3.69 -1.62 -2.27
CA PHE A 82 3.62 -1.58 -3.73
C PHE A 82 4.76 -2.33 -4.39
N VAL A 83 5.90 -2.40 -3.71
CA VAL A 83 7.20 -2.85 -4.22
C VAL A 83 7.66 -4.13 -3.54
N ASP A 84 8.78 -4.68 -4.02
CA ASP A 84 9.40 -5.93 -3.57
C ASP A 84 8.65 -7.20 -3.98
N ARG A 85 9.35 -8.31 -4.00
CA ARG A 85 8.83 -9.66 -4.26
C ARG A 85 8.45 -9.95 -5.71
N GLY A 86 7.60 -9.11 -6.31
CA GLY A 86 7.13 -9.28 -7.68
C GLY A 86 8.16 -8.84 -8.73
N TYR A 87 7.89 -9.17 -9.99
CA TYR A 87 8.83 -8.91 -11.09
C TYR A 87 8.86 -7.45 -11.56
N TYR A 88 7.82 -6.67 -11.24
CA TYR A 88 7.60 -5.33 -11.82
C TYR A 88 7.31 -4.27 -10.75
N SER A 89 8.14 -4.19 -9.72
CA SER A 89 7.97 -3.20 -8.65
C SER A 89 8.07 -1.77 -9.16
N LEU A 90 9.04 -1.51 -10.05
CA LEU A 90 9.24 -0.19 -10.63
C LEU A 90 8.06 0.26 -11.48
N GLU A 91 7.58 -0.61 -12.38
CA GLU A 91 6.43 -0.32 -13.24
C GLU A 91 5.15 -0.17 -12.44
N THR A 92 4.94 -1.00 -11.43
CA THR A 92 3.80 -0.91 -10.51
C THR A 92 3.78 0.42 -9.78
N PHE A 93 4.89 0.79 -9.17
CA PHE A 93 4.98 2.05 -8.43
C PHE A 93 4.87 3.26 -9.35
N THR A 94 5.54 3.24 -10.49
CA THR A 94 5.44 4.30 -11.51
C THR A 94 4.01 4.48 -12.00
N HIS A 95 3.29 3.38 -12.21
CA HIS A 95 1.88 3.43 -12.61
C HIS A 95 1.02 4.13 -11.55
N LEU A 96 1.15 3.73 -10.30
CA LEU A 96 0.41 4.37 -9.20
C LEU A 96 0.79 5.84 -9.03
N LEU A 97 2.08 6.20 -9.15
CA LEU A 97 2.53 7.60 -9.10
C LEU A 97 1.97 8.44 -10.24
N SER A 98 1.93 7.88 -11.46
CA SER A 98 1.37 8.56 -12.63
C SER A 98 -0.12 8.84 -12.47
N LEU A 99 -0.88 7.88 -11.95
CA LEU A 99 -2.29 8.05 -11.62
C LEU A 99 -2.49 9.07 -10.50
N LYS A 100 -1.67 9.03 -9.47
CA LYS A 100 -1.69 10.01 -8.36
C LYS A 100 -1.41 11.42 -8.86
N ALA A 101 -0.43 11.58 -9.71
CA ALA A 101 -0.07 12.87 -10.29
C ALA A 101 -1.19 13.45 -11.16
N LYS A 102 -1.84 12.61 -11.97
CA LYS A 102 -2.89 13.06 -12.88
C LYS A 102 -4.22 13.30 -12.19
N TRP A 103 -4.57 12.47 -11.21
CA TRP A 103 -5.84 12.53 -10.47
C TRP A 103 -5.60 12.45 -8.95
N PRO A 104 -4.97 13.48 -8.36
CA PRO A 104 -4.55 13.42 -6.95
C PRO A 104 -5.70 13.23 -5.97
N ASP A 105 -6.91 13.68 -6.30
CA ASP A 105 -8.08 13.54 -5.44
C ASP A 105 -8.76 12.17 -5.56
N ARG A 106 -8.34 11.35 -6.52
CA ARG A 106 -8.94 10.04 -6.80
C ARG A 106 -8.18 8.88 -6.18
N ILE A 107 -6.92 9.08 -5.84
CA ILE A 107 -6.04 8.05 -5.30
C ILE A 107 -5.39 8.55 -4.02
N THR A 108 -5.46 7.72 -2.98
CA THR A 108 -4.72 7.89 -1.74
C THR A 108 -3.73 6.73 -1.60
N LEU A 109 -2.46 7.05 -1.41
CA LEU A 109 -1.38 6.07 -1.25
C LEU A 109 -0.85 6.11 0.17
N LEU A 110 -1.01 5.00 0.91
CA LEU A 110 -0.46 4.85 2.25
C LEU A 110 0.91 4.19 2.20
N ARG A 111 1.72 4.44 3.21
CA ARG A 111 3.03 3.80 3.36
C ARG A 111 2.90 2.44 4.02
N GLY A 112 3.44 1.40 3.40
CA GLY A 112 3.65 0.09 3.99
C GLY A 112 5.08 -0.07 4.51
N ASN A 113 5.37 -1.19 5.16
CA ASN A 113 6.70 -1.46 5.69
C ASN A 113 7.75 -1.71 4.59
N HIS A 114 7.33 -2.14 3.40
CA HIS A 114 8.22 -2.29 2.24
C HIS A 114 8.58 -0.95 1.58
N GLU A 115 7.87 0.12 1.84
CA GLU A 115 8.24 1.45 1.36
C GLU A 115 9.33 2.05 2.25
N SER A 116 10.50 1.39 2.27
CA SER A 116 11.67 1.76 3.05
C SER A 116 12.97 1.41 2.33
N ARG A 117 14.06 2.05 2.71
CA ARG A 117 15.36 1.78 2.11
C ARG A 117 15.89 0.40 2.48
N GLN A 118 15.82 0.06 3.76
CA GLN A 118 16.34 -1.21 4.26
C GLN A 118 15.62 -2.41 3.67
N ILE A 119 14.29 -2.40 3.68
CA ILE A 119 13.49 -3.52 3.19
C ILE A 119 13.65 -3.70 1.68
N THR A 120 13.66 -2.62 0.91
CA THR A 120 13.84 -2.69 -0.55
C THR A 120 15.22 -3.16 -1.00
N GLN A 121 16.24 -3.01 -0.16
CA GLN A 121 17.58 -3.56 -0.44
C GLN A 121 17.64 -5.07 -0.26
N VAL A 122 16.71 -5.65 0.51
CA VAL A 122 16.66 -7.09 0.77
C VAL A 122 15.71 -7.81 -0.19
N TYR A 123 14.53 -7.22 -0.48
CA TYR A 123 13.43 -7.92 -1.12
C TYR A 123 13.19 -7.60 -2.60
N GLY A 124 14.09 -6.84 -3.22
CA GLY A 124 14.22 -6.83 -4.67
C GLY A 124 14.11 -5.50 -5.37
N PHE A 125 13.44 -4.50 -4.83
CA PHE A 125 13.23 -3.23 -5.54
C PHE A 125 14.52 -2.47 -5.85
N TYR A 126 15.46 -2.45 -4.90
CA TYR A 126 16.77 -1.83 -5.12
C TYR A 126 17.49 -2.48 -6.32
N ASP A 127 17.59 -3.80 -6.33
CA ASP A 127 18.25 -4.55 -7.41
C ASP A 127 17.54 -4.37 -8.75
N GLU A 128 16.20 -4.31 -8.72
CA GLU A 128 15.40 -4.05 -9.93
C GLU A 128 15.74 -2.69 -10.54
N CYS A 129 15.81 -1.63 -9.73
CA CYS A 129 16.20 -0.30 -10.18
C CYS A 129 17.63 -0.28 -10.76
N GLN A 130 18.58 -0.92 -10.07
CA GLN A 130 19.96 -1.05 -10.54
C GLN A 130 20.04 -1.75 -11.91
N THR A 131 19.30 -2.83 -12.08
CA THR A 131 19.30 -3.60 -13.32
C THR A 131 18.68 -2.81 -14.47
N LYS A 132 17.57 -2.13 -14.25
CA LYS A 132 16.82 -1.43 -15.30
C LYS A 132 17.45 -0.10 -15.73
N TYR A 133 18.07 0.63 -14.80
CA TYR A 133 18.68 1.94 -15.07
C TYR A 133 20.21 1.93 -15.07
N GLY A 134 20.84 0.88 -14.59
CA GLY A 134 22.29 0.78 -14.48
C GLY A 134 22.91 1.58 -13.32
N ASN A 135 22.09 2.16 -12.45
CA ASN A 135 22.51 2.94 -11.28
C ASN A 135 21.40 2.96 -10.22
N ALA A 136 21.67 3.55 -9.06
CA ALA A 136 20.73 3.60 -7.95
C ALA A 136 19.85 4.88 -7.91
N ASN A 137 19.91 5.74 -8.92
CA ASN A 137 19.20 7.04 -8.88
C ASN A 137 17.69 6.86 -8.83
N ALA A 138 17.13 5.96 -9.65
CA ALA A 138 15.70 5.68 -9.65
C ALA A 138 15.21 5.23 -8.28
N TRP A 139 15.97 4.36 -7.61
CA TRP A 139 15.67 3.92 -6.25
C TRP A 139 15.69 5.10 -5.26
N ARG A 140 16.67 6.01 -5.39
CA ARG A 140 16.74 7.21 -4.55
C ARG A 140 15.53 8.13 -4.76
N TYR A 141 15.07 8.31 -6.00
CA TYR A 141 13.89 9.13 -6.29
C TYR A 141 12.64 8.49 -5.66
N CYS A 142 12.46 7.19 -5.81
CA CYS A 142 11.33 6.47 -5.25
C CYS A 142 11.34 6.44 -3.72
N THR A 143 12.50 6.21 -3.09
CA THR A 143 12.60 6.20 -1.62
C THR A 143 12.33 7.57 -1.01
N LYS A 144 12.64 8.65 -1.71
CA LYS A 144 12.24 10.00 -1.30
C LYS A 144 10.72 10.17 -1.31
N VAL A 145 10.03 9.60 -2.30
CA VAL A 145 8.56 9.54 -2.31
C VAL A 145 8.03 8.72 -1.13
N PHE A 146 8.66 7.59 -0.82
CA PHE A 146 8.26 6.75 0.32
C PHE A 146 8.19 7.54 1.62
N ASP A 147 9.19 8.40 1.88
CA ASP A 147 9.22 9.25 3.08
C ASP A 147 8.01 10.19 3.18
N MET A 148 7.44 10.57 2.04
CA MET A 148 6.32 11.52 1.96
C MET A 148 4.96 10.84 1.94
N LEU A 149 4.88 9.51 1.78
CA LEU A 149 3.61 8.79 1.75
C LEU A 149 2.82 9.01 3.04
N THR A 150 1.51 9.12 2.88
CA THR A 150 0.55 9.27 3.98
C THR A 150 0.56 8.03 4.88
N VAL A 151 0.41 8.22 6.18
CA VAL A 151 0.49 7.13 7.17
C VAL A 151 -0.83 6.36 7.28
N ALA A 152 -1.94 7.08 7.28
CA ALA A 152 -3.28 6.52 7.43
C ALA A 152 -4.30 7.29 6.60
N ALA A 153 -5.44 6.69 6.34
CA ALA A 153 -6.60 7.35 5.75
C ALA A 153 -7.83 7.13 6.64
N LEU A 154 -8.72 8.10 6.66
CA LEU A 154 -9.94 8.05 7.47
C LEU A 154 -11.15 8.27 6.55
N ILE A 155 -11.93 7.21 6.33
CA ILE A 155 -13.09 7.24 5.45
C ILE A 155 -14.30 7.74 6.24
N ASP A 156 -14.91 8.82 5.78
CA ASP A 156 -16.12 9.43 6.38
C ASP A 156 -16.02 9.53 7.92
N GLU A 157 -14.84 9.84 8.42
CA GLU A 157 -14.50 9.99 9.85
C GLU A 157 -14.67 8.72 10.72
N GLN A 158 -15.02 7.57 10.15
CA GLN A 158 -15.37 6.38 10.92
C GLN A 158 -14.68 5.09 10.51
N ILE A 159 -13.99 5.05 9.38
CA ILE A 159 -13.23 3.87 8.95
C ILE A 159 -11.78 4.25 8.80
N LEU A 160 -10.92 3.68 9.65
CA LEU A 160 -9.48 3.93 9.61
C LEU A 160 -8.80 2.90 8.71
N CYS A 161 -8.01 3.38 7.75
CA CYS A 161 -7.13 2.56 6.93
C CYS A 161 -5.68 2.79 7.35
N VAL A 162 -4.95 1.71 7.60
CA VAL A 162 -3.53 1.71 7.97
C VAL A 162 -2.91 0.41 7.46
N HIS A 163 -1.62 0.43 7.09
CA HIS A 163 -1.01 -0.75 6.47
C HIS A 163 -0.93 -1.95 7.43
N GLY A 164 -0.30 -1.80 8.59
CA GLY A 164 -0.08 -2.88 9.55
C GLY A 164 -1.16 -2.96 10.61
N GLY A 165 -1.17 -2.04 11.55
CA GLY A 165 -2.14 -2.09 12.64
C GLY A 165 -1.91 -1.05 13.71
N LEU A 166 -2.22 -1.42 14.94
CA LEU A 166 -2.21 -0.53 16.09
C LEU A 166 -0.84 -0.49 16.81
N SER A 167 -0.69 0.49 17.67
CA SER A 167 0.51 0.68 18.51
C SER A 167 0.11 0.90 19.95
N PRO A 168 0.86 0.32 20.92
CA PRO A 168 0.65 0.65 22.35
C PRO A 168 0.93 2.12 22.68
N ASP A 169 1.66 2.83 21.82
CA ASP A 169 1.99 4.25 21.99
C ASP A 169 0.92 5.18 21.40
N ILE A 170 -0.09 4.65 20.71
CA ILE A 170 -1.16 5.42 20.06
C ILE A 170 -2.52 5.05 20.64
N LYS A 171 -3.18 6.01 21.27
CA LYS A 171 -4.54 5.91 21.80
C LYS A 171 -5.54 6.65 20.93
N THR A 172 -5.13 7.76 20.33
CA THR A 172 -6.01 8.64 19.55
C THR A 172 -5.46 8.90 18.16
N LEU A 173 -6.36 9.20 17.22
CA LEU A 173 -5.99 9.60 15.85
C LEU A 173 -5.09 10.84 15.85
N ASP A 174 -5.28 11.76 16.79
CA ASP A 174 -4.44 12.96 16.89
C ASP A 174 -2.96 12.63 17.11
N GLN A 175 -2.67 11.55 17.81
CA GLN A 175 -1.28 11.09 17.99
C GLN A 175 -0.66 10.62 16.66
N ILE A 176 -1.46 10.06 15.75
CA ILE A 176 -0.99 9.74 14.38
C ILE A 176 -0.72 11.02 13.60
N ARG A 177 -1.56 12.03 13.75
CA ARG A 177 -1.46 13.31 13.04
C ARG A 177 -0.16 14.06 13.38
N THR A 178 0.43 13.81 14.54
CA THR A 178 1.65 14.47 15.00
C THR A 178 2.94 13.73 14.65
N ILE A 179 2.87 12.57 14.01
CA ILE A 179 4.06 11.82 13.60
C ILE A 179 4.85 12.62 12.56
N GLU A 180 6.17 12.71 12.75
CA GLU A 180 7.08 13.18 11.70
C GLU A 180 7.26 12.05 10.69
N ARG A 181 6.60 12.17 9.53
CA ARG A 181 6.60 11.09 8.53
C ARG A 181 7.74 11.16 7.52
N ASN A 182 8.30 12.35 7.30
CA ASN A 182 9.37 12.54 6.32
C ASN A 182 10.69 11.96 6.83
N GLN A 183 10.76 10.65 6.92
CA GLN A 183 11.92 9.91 7.42
C GLN A 183 11.87 8.45 6.97
N GLU A 184 13.00 7.75 7.13
CA GLU A 184 13.00 6.28 7.09
C GLU A 184 12.14 5.74 8.24
N ILE A 185 11.45 4.61 8.02
CA ILE A 185 10.64 3.98 9.07
C ILE A 185 11.56 3.62 10.25
N PRO A 186 11.29 4.14 11.46
CA PRO A 186 12.07 3.78 12.65
C PRO A 186 12.00 2.28 12.94
N HIS A 187 12.99 1.76 13.65
CA HIS A 187 13.02 0.33 14.04
C HIS A 187 12.04 -0.02 15.14
N LYS A 188 11.51 0.96 15.85
CA LYS A 188 10.54 0.79 16.96
C LYS A 188 9.74 2.08 17.16
N GLY A 189 8.66 1.98 17.92
CA GLY A 189 7.80 3.10 18.26
C GLY A 189 6.56 3.18 17.38
N ALA A 190 5.78 4.24 17.55
CA ALA A 190 4.46 4.38 16.97
C ALA A 190 4.45 4.23 15.44
N PHE A 191 5.33 4.92 14.74
CA PHE A 191 5.36 4.86 13.27
C PHE A 191 5.73 3.46 12.77
N CYS A 192 6.72 2.82 13.38
CA CYS A 192 7.07 1.43 13.08
C CYS A 192 5.85 0.51 13.29
N ASP A 193 5.16 0.64 14.42
CA ASP A 193 4.04 -0.22 14.78
C ASP A 193 2.89 -0.11 13.78
N LEU A 194 2.58 1.10 13.33
CA LEU A 194 1.49 1.33 12.36
C LEU A 194 1.69 0.60 11.03
N VAL A 195 2.92 0.31 10.64
CA VAL A 195 3.23 -0.39 9.38
C VAL A 195 3.64 -1.85 9.57
N TRP A 196 3.89 -2.30 10.80
CA TRP A 196 4.38 -3.65 11.09
C TRP A 196 3.44 -4.51 11.94
N SER A 197 2.54 -3.93 12.75
CA SER A 197 1.71 -4.68 13.69
C SER A 197 0.67 -5.57 13.00
N ASP A 198 0.34 -6.69 13.65
CA ASP A 198 -0.64 -7.66 13.18
C ASP A 198 -1.71 -7.95 14.25
N PRO A 199 -3.00 -8.08 13.86
CA PRO A 199 -4.03 -8.58 14.76
C PRO A 199 -3.84 -10.07 15.02
N GLU A 200 -4.06 -10.50 16.26
CA GLU A 200 -3.94 -11.90 16.64
C GLU A 200 -4.87 -12.23 17.83
N ASP A 201 -5.16 -13.50 18.05
CA ASP A 201 -5.90 -13.96 19.22
C ASP A 201 -4.98 -13.96 20.45
N VAL A 202 -4.71 -12.77 20.96
CA VAL A 202 -3.95 -12.49 22.18
C VAL A 202 -4.80 -11.64 23.11
N ASP A 203 -4.46 -11.61 24.41
CA ASP A 203 -5.27 -10.85 25.37
C ASP A 203 -5.27 -9.34 25.06
N THR A 204 -4.12 -8.72 25.02
CA THR A 204 -3.97 -7.29 24.68
C THR A 204 -2.84 -7.12 23.67
N TRP A 205 -1.60 -7.09 24.10
CA TRP A 205 -0.39 -6.92 23.30
C TRP A 205 0.55 -8.10 23.49
N ALA A 206 1.19 -8.54 22.41
CA ALA A 206 2.26 -9.52 22.45
C ALA A 206 3.39 -9.13 21.50
N ILE A 207 4.57 -9.69 21.73
CA ILE A 207 5.74 -9.47 20.88
C ILE A 207 5.48 -10.07 19.50
N SER A 208 5.72 -9.28 18.46
CA SER A 208 5.60 -9.75 17.08
C SER A 208 6.77 -10.66 16.70
N PRO A 209 6.51 -11.83 16.08
CA PRO A 209 7.58 -12.68 15.56
C PRO A 209 8.32 -12.07 14.38
N ARG A 210 7.82 -10.96 13.81
CA ARG A 210 8.49 -10.23 12.73
C ARG A 210 9.73 -9.47 13.20
N GLY A 211 9.90 -9.26 14.52
CA GLY A 211 10.97 -8.45 15.07
C GLY A 211 10.70 -6.94 15.06
N ALA A 212 9.54 -6.53 14.58
CA ALA A 212 9.06 -5.14 14.56
C ALA A 212 7.54 -5.11 14.72
N GLY A 213 7.01 -4.04 15.29
CA GLY A 213 5.59 -3.94 15.60
C GLY A 213 5.17 -4.85 16.77
N TRP A 214 3.86 -5.04 16.88
CA TRP A 214 3.22 -5.81 17.95
C TRP A 214 2.14 -6.72 17.39
N LEU A 215 1.83 -7.79 18.13
CA LEU A 215 0.55 -8.49 17.99
C LEU A 215 -0.46 -7.79 18.90
N PHE A 216 -1.69 -7.55 18.39
CA PHE A 216 -2.72 -6.87 19.15
C PHE A 216 -4.05 -7.64 19.07
N GLY A 217 -4.73 -7.74 20.21
CA GLY A 217 -5.94 -8.51 20.38
C GLY A 217 -7.23 -7.68 20.32
N SER A 218 -8.35 -8.35 20.53
CA SER A 218 -9.70 -7.74 20.46
C SER A 218 -9.91 -6.63 21.48
N LYS A 219 -9.40 -6.77 22.70
CA LYS A 219 -9.60 -5.76 23.77
C LYS A 219 -9.03 -4.41 23.38
N VAL A 220 -7.77 -4.37 22.92
CA VAL A 220 -7.13 -3.10 22.52
C VAL A 220 -7.72 -2.54 21.23
N THR A 221 -8.16 -3.41 20.32
CA THR A 221 -8.86 -2.99 19.10
C THR A 221 -10.21 -2.34 19.42
N ASN A 222 -11.01 -2.96 20.28
CA ASN A 222 -12.30 -2.42 20.69
C ASN A 222 -12.15 -1.11 21.46
N GLU A 223 -11.14 -1.01 22.33
CA GLU A 223 -10.84 0.23 23.06
C GLU A 223 -10.48 1.36 22.09
N PHE A 224 -9.61 1.10 21.11
CA PHE A 224 -9.19 2.09 20.11
C PHE A 224 -10.41 2.55 19.25
N VAL A 225 -11.20 1.62 18.78
CA VAL A 225 -12.41 1.91 17.99
C VAL A 225 -13.38 2.76 18.80
N HIS A 226 -13.57 2.43 20.07
CA HIS A 226 -14.47 3.18 20.95
C HIS A 226 -13.98 4.61 21.23
N ILE A 227 -12.73 4.76 21.64
CA ILE A 227 -12.11 6.07 21.94
C ILE A 227 -12.17 6.99 20.72
N ASN A 228 -11.90 6.47 19.53
CA ASN A 228 -11.83 7.26 18.31
C ASN A 228 -13.15 7.31 17.53
N LYS A 229 -14.23 6.75 18.06
CA LYS A 229 -15.57 6.71 17.45
C LYS A 229 -15.56 6.10 16.05
N LEU A 230 -14.77 5.04 15.88
CA LEU A 230 -14.66 4.31 14.62
C LEU A 230 -15.71 3.19 14.54
N LYS A 231 -15.99 2.76 13.32
CA LYS A 231 -16.78 1.54 13.02
C LYS A 231 -15.90 0.38 12.63
N LEU A 232 -14.78 0.64 11.95
CA LEU A 232 -13.95 -0.39 11.33
C LEU A 232 -12.52 0.10 11.20
N ILE A 233 -11.57 -0.82 11.35
CA ILE A 233 -10.18 -0.66 10.96
C ILE A 233 -9.93 -1.55 9.74
N CYS A 234 -9.51 -0.97 8.61
CA CYS A 234 -9.03 -1.67 7.43
C CYS A 234 -7.51 -1.72 7.45
N ARG A 235 -6.93 -2.88 7.25
CA ARG A 235 -5.49 -3.05 7.17
C ARG A 235 -5.11 -4.11 6.14
N ALA A 236 -3.84 -4.24 5.82
CA ALA A 236 -3.29 -5.16 4.84
C ALA A 236 -2.21 -6.04 5.49
N HIS A 237 -1.02 -6.15 4.92
CA HIS A 237 0.21 -6.65 5.54
C HIS A 237 0.27 -8.17 5.79
N GLN A 238 -0.82 -8.87 5.89
CA GLN A 238 -0.87 -10.33 6.03
C GLN A 238 -1.58 -10.99 4.86
N LEU A 239 -0.96 -12.03 4.33
CA LEU A 239 -1.59 -12.89 3.34
C LEU A 239 -2.85 -13.54 3.93
N VAL A 240 -3.96 -13.39 3.24
CA VAL A 240 -5.21 -14.07 3.54
C VAL A 240 -5.62 -14.88 2.31
N HIS A 241 -5.78 -16.19 2.45
CA HIS A 241 -6.05 -17.07 1.32
C HIS A 241 -7.33 -16.74 0.57
N GLU A 242 -8.34 -16.26 1.29
CA GLU A 242 -9.64 -15.89 0.75
C GLU A 242 -9.71 -14.44 0.23
N GLY A 243 -8.61 -13.69 0.34
CA GLY A 243 -8.50 -12.32 -0.08
C GLY A 243 -8.90 -11.28 0.99
N TYR A 244 -9.74 -11.61 1.92
CA TYR A 244 -10.10 -10.75 3.06
C TYR A 244 -10.47 -11.57 4.28
N LYS A 245 -10.32 -10.97 5.46
CA LYS A 245 -10.68 -11.62 6.73
C LYS A 245 -11.12 -10.57 7.76
N PHE A 246 -12.36 -10.72 8.23
CA PHE A 246 -12.84 -9.96 9.38
C PHE A 246 -12.41 -10.62 10.69
N MET A 247 -12.06 -9.81 11.67
CA MET A 247 -11.69 -10.23 13.03
C MET A 247 -12.39 -9.34 14.06
N PHE A 248 -12.43 -9.80 15.32
CA PHE A 248 -12.88 -9.04 16.49
C PHE A 248 -14.31 -8.48 16.32
N ASP A 249 -15.26 -9.38 16.05
CA ASP A 249 -16.66 -9.02 15.80
C ASP A 249 -16.83 -7.95 14.70
N GLU A 250 -16.06 -8.12 13.62
CA GLU A 250 -16.06 -7.25 12.44
C GLU A 250 -15.62 -5.79 12.71
N THR A 251 -14.85 -5.54 13.77
CA THR A 251 -14.24 -4.23 14.00
C THR A 251 -12.94 -4.02 13.24
N LEU A 252 -12.38 -5.10 12.66
CA LEU A 252 -11.17 -5.06 11.86
C LEU A 252 -11.31 -5.98 10.64
N VAL A 253 -10.77 -5.55 9.51
CA VAL A 253 -10.66 -6.38 8.30
C VAL A 253 -9.26 -6.29 7.72
N THR A 254 -8.70 -7.44 7.37
CA THR A 254 -7.49 -7.55 6.55
C THR A 254 -7.92 -7.71 5.09
N VAL A 255 -7.37 -6.87 4.21
CA VAL A 255 -7.58 -6.91 2.77
C VAL A 255 -6.25 -7.26 2.08
N TRP A 256 -6.25 -8.27 1.24
CA TRP A 256 -5.07 -8.72 0.51
C TRP A 256 -5.33 -8.65 -0.99
N SER A 257 -4.48 -7.92 -1.73
CA SER A 257 -4.72 -7.61 -3.14
C SER A 257 -3.65 -8.14 -4.11
N ALA A 258 -2.78 -9.06 -3.64
CA ALA A 258 -1.80 -9.75 -4.49
C ALA A 258 -2.22 -11.22 -4.68
N PRO A 259 -2.93 -11.56 -5.77
CA PRO A 259 -3.38 -12.92 -6.01
C PRO A 259 -2.21 -13.82 -6.38
N ASN A 260 -2.28 -15.11 -6.04
CA ASN A 260 -1.18 -16.06 -6.22
C ASN A 260 0.16 -15.43 -5.81
N TYR A 261 0.22 -14.96 -4.57
CA TYR A 261 1.32 -14.17 -4.03
C TYR A 261 2.68 -14.83 -4.29
N CYS A 262 3.65 -14.04 -4.70
CA CYS A 262 4.97 -14.49 -5.14
C CYS A 262 4.89 -15.54 -6.26
N TYR A 263 3.77 -15.56 -7.01
CA TYR A 263 3.50 -16.49 -8.11
C TYR A 263 3.41 -17.97 -7.69
N ARG A 264 3.19 -18.25 -6.40
CA ARG A 264 3.22 -19.61 -5.85
C ARG A 264 2.23 -19.89 -4.73
N CYS A 265 1.69 -18.88 -4.05
CA CYS A 265 0.85 -19.12 -2.87
C CYS A 265 -0.57 -19.59 -3.18
N GLY A 266 -1.03 -19.45 -4.42
CA GLY A 266 -2.34 -19.94 -4.87
C GLY A 266 -3.54 -19.25 -4.24
N ASN A 267 -3.34 -18.13 -3.55
CA ASN A 267 -4.42 -17.40 -2.88
C ASN A 267 -5.24 -16.57 -3.84
N ILE A 268 -6.47 -16.29 -3.42
CA ILE A 268 -7.36 -15.29 -4.03
C ILE A 268 -7.00 -13.92 -3.46
N ALA A 269 -7.23 -12.86 -4.23
CA ALA A 269 -7.12 -11.49 -3.78
C ALA A 269 -8.50 -10.83 -3.67
N SER A 270 -8.55 -9.72 -2.97
CA SER A 270 -9.76 -8.91 -2.86
C SER A 270 -9.47 -7.42 -2.87
N ILE A 271 -10.51 -6.66 -3.14
CA ILE A 271 -10.60 -5.23 -2.86
C ILE A 271 -11.91 -5.00 -2.09
N MET A 272 -11.92 -4.04 -1.19
CA MET A 272 -13.09 -3.73 -0.37
C MET A 272 -13.76 -2.44 -0.87
N VAL A 273 -14.96 -2.55 -1.40
CA VAL A 273 -15.72 -1.40 -1.90
C VAL A 273 -16.61 -0.85 -0.79
N PHE A 274 -16.41 0.40 -0.41
CA PHE A 274 -17.28 1.14 0.51
C PHE A 274 -18.18 2.07 -0.30
N LYS A 275 -19.44 1.72 -0.45
CA LYS A 275 -20.46 2.58 -1.09
C LYS A 275 -20.86 3.71 -0.16
N ASP A 276 -20.98 3.41 1.12
CA ASP A 276 -21.13 4.32 2.24
C ASP A 276 -20.67 3.61 3.53
N LEU A 277 -20.83 4.25 4.69
CA LEU A 277 -20.39 3.69 5.98
C LEU A 277 -21.06 2.36 6.37
N ASN A 278 -22.22 2.05 5.80
CA ASN A 278 -23.02 0.87 6.15
C ASN A 278 -23.04 -0.19 5.04
N ARG A 279 -22.56 0.15 3.84
CA ARG A 279 -22.56 -0.76 2.69
C ARG A 279 -21.13 -0.98 2.21
N ARG A 280 -20.58 -2.12 2.58
CA ARG A 280 -19.27 -2.59 2.14
C ARG A 280 -19.41 -3.91 1.40
N GLU A 281 -18.64 -4.08 0.34
CA GLU A 281 -18.66 -5.26 -0.51
C GLU A 281 -17.24 -5.67 -0.87
N PRO A 282 -16.77 -6.85 -0.47
CA PRO A 282 -15.53 -7.39 -1.00
C PRO A 282 -15.76 -7.86 -2.44
N LYS A 283 -14.86 -7.46 -3.33
CA LYS A 283 -14.78 -8.02 -4.68
C LYS A 283 -13.55 -8.89 -4.79
N LEU A 284 -13.73 -10.14 -5.19
CA LEU A 284 -12.66 -11.11 -5.32
C LEU A 284 -12.09 -11.08 -6.74
N PHE A 285 -10.80 -11.31 -6.86
CA PHE A 285 -10.16 -11.51 -8.16
C PHE A 285 -9.00 -12.50 -8.06
N ARG A 286 -8.66 -13.10 -9.18
CA ARG A 286 -7.60 -14.11 -9.30
C ARG A 286 -6.42 -13.56 -10.08
N ALA A 287 -5.28 -14.22 -9.94
CA ALA A 287 -4.10 -13.91 -10.74
C ALA A 287 -4.40 -14.03 -12.23
N VAL A 288 -3.82 -13.14 -13.02
CA VAL A 288 -3.85 -13.29 -14.48
C VAL A 288 -3.14 -14.60 -14.87
N PRO A 289 -3.61 -15.31 -15.91
CA PRO A 289 -2.94 -16.51 -16.41
C PRO A 289 -1.50 -16.22 -16.81
N ASP A 290 -0.62 -17.20 -16.68
CA ASP A 290 0.79 -17.09 -17.09
C ASP A 290 0.95 -16.71 -18.55
N SER A 291 -0.04 -17.05 -19.41
CA SER A 291 -0.08 -16.67 -20.83
C SER A 291 -0.26 -15.17 -21.06
N GLU A 292 -0.83 -14.44 -20.10
CA GLU A 292 -1.04 -13.00 -20.17
C GLU A 292 0.06 -12.20 -19.47
N ARG A 293 0.89 -12.86 -18.68
CA ARG A 293 1.96 -12.26 -17.94
C ARG A 293 3.30 -12.43 -18.64
N VAL A 294 3.98 -11.31 -18.92
CA VAL A 294 5.34 -11.37 -19.43
C VAL A 294 6.30 -11.56 -18.25
N ILE A 295 7.07 -12.65 -18.29
CA ILE A 295 8.13 -12.90 -17.30
C ILE A 295 9.40 -12.22 -17.78
N PRO A 296 10.08 -11.41 -16.93
CA PRO A 296 11.33 -10.75 -17.33
C PRO A 296 12.41 -11.79 -17.71
N PRO A 297 13.30 -11.47 -18.66
CA PRO A 297 14.33 -12.40 -19.13
C PRO A 297 15.39 -12.77 -18.08
N ARG A 298 15.47 -12.02 -16.99
CA ARG A 298 16.31 -12.33 -15.82
C ARG A 298 15.44 -12.22 -14.58
N THR A 299 15.01 -13.36 -14.06
CA THR A 299 14.34 -13.43 -12.77
C THR A 299 15.42 -13.50 -11.69
N THR A 300 15.47 -12.53 -10.79
CA THR A 300 16.08 -12.73 -9.49
C THR A 300 15.34 -13.84 -8.79
N THR A 301 16.06 -14.76 -8.11
CA THR A 301 15.43 -15.81 -7.32
C THR A 301 14.44 -15.18 -6.35
N PRO A 302 13.15 -15.61 -6.31
CA PRO A 302 12.20 -15.07 -5.37
C PRO A 302 12.75 -15.23 -3.97
N TYR A 303 12.82 -14.15 -3.21
CA TYR A 303 13.24 -14.21 -1.83
C TYR A 303 12.22 -15.02 -1.05
N PHE A 304 12.67 -16.05 -0.37
CA PHE A 304 11.82 -16.90 0.46
C PHE A 304 11.39 -16.12 1.70
N LEU A 305 10.17 -16.39 2.12
CA LEU A 305 9.57 -15.87 3.35
C LEU A 305 10.36 -16.31 4.58
#